data_fe68d156d0fde553ce9461ca49ff13ac
#
_entry.id   fe68d156d0fde553ce9461ca49ff13ac
#
_cell.length_a   1.000
_cell.length_b   1.000
_cell.length_c   1.000
_cell.angle_alpha   90.00
_cell.angle_beta   90.00
_cell.angle_gamma   90.00
#
_symmetry.space_group_name_H-M   'P 1'
#
loop_
_entity.id
_entity.type
_entity.pdbx_description
1 polymer ?
#
loop_
_entity_poly.entity_id
_entity_poly.type
_entity_poly.pdbx_seq_one_letter_code
_entity_poly.pdbx_strand_id
1 'polypeptide(L)'
;MKKWLLGMTLFVGLLLGVLYFGYAEMMAGKDFISVEDMTPLELELVYRGLKPDGVGSVQSMAILPDAFAIAARPRGSARQGGETNNQLILIDRETLMLTNDAQESYELGHANGMTYDKKRNRLIVVGIRDKDGIKKMVARIDARTFREEPQLMLDDFGASGIASLPDGGYVIRSAGKMSFLDEDFVPTGETLNFCSGLTVQDIAYTNGAVFLADWTRRDWSLKIRKMGLKNNQNVIYRLCRDGGEVEAFLIDEPRLELESLDFADDECYVLMNGIGAEQDWFFIYRVKNSETLIK
;
A
#
# COMPACT_ATOMS: atom_id res chain seq x y z
N MET A 1 49.79 -4.97 -25.38
CA MET A 1 48.39 -5.21 -25.59
C MET A 1 47.81 -6.37 -24.75
N LYS A 2 48.33 -7.62 -24.84
CA LYS A 2 47.78 -8.81 -24.12
C LYS A 2 47.63 -8.63 -22.58
N LYS A 3 48.63 -8.00 -21.92
CA LYS A 3 48.60 -7.80 -20.45
C LYS A 3 47.54 -6.81 -20.01
N TRP A 4 47.24 -5.82 -20.81
CA TRP A 4 46.18 -4.83 -20.53
C TRP A 4 44.77 -5.44 -20.69
N LEU A 5 44.59 -6.30 -21.71
CA LEU A 5 43.32 -7.01 -21.89
C LEU A 5 43.03 -7.95 -20.71
N LEU A 6 44.05 -8.69 -20.23
CA LEU A 6 43.91 -9.60 -19.09
C LEU A 6 43.57 -8.85 -17.80
N GLY A 7 44.22 -7.72 -17.55
CA GLY A 7 43.92 -6.85 -16.39
C GLY A 7 42.51 -6.31 -16.42
N MET A 8 42.03 -5.89 -17.60
CA MET A 8 40.68 -5.37 -17.78
C MET A 8 39.62 -6.45 -17.58
N THR A 9 39.85 -7.66 -18.08
CA THR A 9 38.92 -8.81 -17.89
C THR A 9 38.84 -9.22 -16.42
N LEU A 10 39.98 -9.28 -15.71
CA LEU A 10 40.01 -9.55 -14.27
C LEU A 10 39.29 -8.47 -13.47
N PHE A 11 39.48 -7.20 -13.80
CA PHE A 11 38.81 -6.08 -13.11
C PHE A 11 37.31 -6.12 -13.33
N VAL A 12 36.82 -6.37 -14.54
CA VAL A 12 35.40 -6.51 -14.86
C VAL A 12 34.79 -7.72 -14.14
N GLY A 13 35.52 -8.87 -14.12
CA GLY A 13 35.10 -10.07 -13.41
C GLY A 13 34.97 -9.83 -11.89
N LEU A 14 35.92 -9.12 -11.29
CA LEU A 14 35.90 -8.76 -9.87
C LEU A 14 34.73 -7.79 -9.55
N LEU A 15 34.52 -6.80 -10.41
CA LEU A 15 33.43 -5.84 -10.28
C LEU A 15 32.06 -6.54 -10.36
N LEU A 16 31.86 -7.45 -11.30
CA LEU A 16 30.65 -8.25 -11.44
C LEU A 16 30.45 -9.18 -10.23
N GLY A 17 31.52 -9.77 -9.70
CA GLY A 17 31.48 -10.58 -8.50
C GLY A 17 31.04 -9.78 -7.27
N VAL A 18 31.63 -8.61 -7.03
CA VAL A 18 31.25 -7.71 -5.92
C VAL A 18 29.79 -7.24 -6.05
N LEU A 19 29.38 -6.93 -7.27
CA LEU A 19 28.00 -6.54 -7.55
C LEU A 19 27.01 -7.70 -7.29
N TYR A 20 27.36 -8.92 -7.70
CA TYR A 20 26.53 -10.11 -7.48
C TYR A 20 26.43 -10.48 -6.00
N PHE A 21 27.55 -10.50 -5.26
CA PHE A 21 27.55 -10.77 -3.82
C PHE A 21 26.78 -9.69 -3.04
N GLY A 22 26.99 -8.42 -3.36
CA GLY A 22 26.24 -7.32 -2.74
C GLY A 22 24.74 -7.41 -3.00
N TYR A 23 24.33 -7.89 -4.19
CA TYR A 23 22.94 -8.17 -4.51
C TYR A 23 22.39 -9.35 -3.70
N ALA A 24 23.11 -10.47 -3.64
CA ALA A 24 22.70 -11.65 -2.91
C ALA A 24 22.52 -11.35 -1.41
N GLU A 25 23.43 -10.60 -0.78
CA GLU A 25 23.27 -10.15 0.61
C GLU A 25 22.09 -9.20 0.79
N MET A 26 21.86 -8.28 -0.15
CA MET A 26 20.74 -7.34 -0.08
C MET A 26 19.39 -8.05 -0.20
N MET A 27 19.32 -9.17 -0.92
CA MET A 27 18.09 -9.96 -1.11
C MET A 27 17.90 -11.06 -0.06
N ALA A 28 18.95 -11.39 0.71
CA ALA A 28 18.85 -12.38 1.77
C ALA A 28 17.84 -11.95 2.85
N GLY A 29 16.92 -12.84 3.19
CA GLY A 29 15.90 -12.63 4.22
C GLY A 29 14.74 -11.71 3.80
N LYS A 30 14.52 -11.52 2.48
CA LYS A 30 13.35 -10.81 1.95
C LYS A 30 12.31 -11.80 1.44
N ASP A 31 11.04 -11.44 1.65
CA ASP A 31 9.89 -12.26 1.27
C ASP A 31 9.49 -11.98 -0.20
N PHE A 32 10.40 -12.28 -1.14
CA PHE A 32 10.12 -12.11 -2.56
C PHE A 32 9.68 -13.42 -3.23
N ILE A 33 8.60 -13.34 -3.99
CA ILE A 33 8.20 -14.37 -4.95
C ILE A 33 8.72 -13.97 -6.34
N SER A 34 9.21 -14.93 -7.12
CA SER A 34 9.67 -14.69 -8.48
C SER A 34 8.52 -14.27 -9.37
N VAL A 35 8.78 -13.37 -10.32
CA VAL A 35 7.72 -12.87 -11.24
C VAL A 35 7.14 -14.00 -12.10
N GLU A 36 7.95 -15.01 -12.43
CA GLU A 36 7.52 -16.17 -13.19
C GLU A 36 6.52 -17.04 -12.42
N ASP A 37 6.52 -16.94 -11.09
CA ASP A 37 5.63 -17.70 -10.19
C ASP A 37 4.36 -16.90 -9.82
N MET A 38 4.20 -15.67 -10.36
CA MET A 38 3.03 -14.82 -10.07
C MET A 38 1.88 -15.07 -11.04
N THR A 39 0.68 -15.04 -10.52
CA THR A 39 -0.52 -15.07 -11.34
C THR A 39 -0.84 -13.66 -11.88
N PRO A 40 -0.93 -13.47 -13.21
CA PRO A 40 -1.30 -12.17 -13.76
C PRO A 40 -2.76 -11.85 -13.46
N LEU A 41 -3.03 -10.58 -13.13
CA LEU A 41 -4.39 -10.06 -12.92
C LEU A 41 -4.82 -9.20 -14.09
N GLU A 42 -6.09 -9.36 -14.49
CA GLU A 42 -6.76 -8.46 -15.42
C GLU A 42 -7.52 -7.38 -14.66
N LEU A 43 -7.33 -6.14 -15.10
CA LEU A 43 -7.98 -4.97 -14.52
C LEU A 43 -9.06 -4.41 -15.45
N GLU A 44 -10.13 -3.90 -14.84
CA GLU A 44 -11.16 -3.10 -15.48
C GLU A 44 -11.16 -1.71 -14.86
N LEU A 45 -11.02 -0.68 -15.69
CA LEU A 45 -11.05 0.70 -15.22
C LEU A 45 -12.46 1.05 -14.73
N VAL A 46 -12.58 1.40 -13.45
CA VAL A 46 -13.81 1.89 -12.84
C VAL A 46 -13.84 3.42 -12.85
N TYR A 47 -12.74 4.04 -12.43
CA TYR A 47 -12.66 5.49 -12.33
C TYR A 47 -11.27 6.01 -12.73
N ARG A 48 -11.26 7.14 -13.44
CA ARG A 48 -10.06 7.94 -13.70
C ARG A 48 -10.36 9.39 -13.36
N GLY A 49 -9.63 9.95 -12.41
CA GLY A 49 -9.81 11.32 -11.99
C GLY A 49 -8.50 12.11 -11.96
N LEU A 50 -8.61 13.42 -12.20
CA LEU A 50 -7.54 14.35 -11.87
C LEU A 50 -7.44 14.45 -10.35
N LYS A 51 -6.24 14.51 -9.83
CA LYS A 51 -6.01 14.83 -8.43
C LYS A 51 -6.52 16.24 -8.17
N PRO A 52 -7.28 16.48 -7.09
CA PRO A 52 -7.71 17.82 -6.72
C PRO A 52 -6.54 18.80 -6.57
N ASP A 53 -6.82 20.09 -6.66
CA ASP A 53 -5.82 21.11 -6.47
C ASP A 53 -5.12 20.97 -5.12
N GLY A 54 -3.79 21.09 -5.14
CA GLY A 54 -2.97 20.93 -3.93
C GLY A 54 -2.63 19.47 -3.57
N VAL A 55 -3.29 18.46 -4.16
CA VAL A 55 -2.98 17.03 -3.92
C VAL A 55 -1.71 16.63 -4.68
N GLY A 56 -0.79 15.98 -3.98
CA GLY A 56 0.42 15.41 -4.55
C GLY A 56 0.28 13.93 -4.89
N SER A 57 -0.35 13.15 -4.02
CA SER A 57 -0.59 11.71 -4.21
C SER A 57 -1.84 11.25 -3.47
N VAL A 58 -2.52 10.24 -3.98
CA VAL A 58 -3.46 9.41 -3.22
C VAL A 58 -2.65 8.35 -2.48
N GLN A 59 -3.14 7.85 -1.34
CA GLN A 59 -2.34 6.97 -0.48
C GLN A 59 -3.06 5.69 -0.07
N SER A 60 -4.31 5.78 0.33
CA SER A 60 -5.10 4.63 0.75
C SER A 60 -6.56 4.80 0.37
N MET A 61 -7.27 3.70 0.29
CA MET A 61 -8.69 3.64 -0.07
C MET A 61 -9.43 2.70 0.88
N ALA A 62 -10.64 3.08 1.24
CA ALA A 62 -11.62 2.20 1.86
C ALA A 62 -12.94 2.25 1.08
N ILE A 63 -13.63 1.13 1.00
CA ILE A 63 -14.90 1.03 0.29
C ILE A 63 -16.05 1.09 1.30
N LEU A 64 -16.83 2.16 1.20
CA LEU A 64 -18.07 2.36 1.92
C LEU A 64 -19.24 1.71 1.16
N PRO A 65 -20.41 1.55 1.77
CA PRO A 65 -21.58 1.01 1.06
C PRO A 65 -21.93 1.76 -0.24
N ASP A 66 -21.75 3.07 -0.24
CA ASP A 66 -22.15 3.99 -1.31
C ASP A 66 -20.98 4.79 -1.93
N ALA A 67 -19.78 4.73 -1.36
CA ALA A 67 -18.65 5.53 -1.86
C ALA A 67 -17.30 4.82 -1.77
N PHE A 68 -16.38 5.21 -2.65
CA PHE A 68 -14.95 5.04 -2.43
C PHE A 68 -14.44 6.23 -1.63
N ALA A 69 -13.85 5.97 -0.47
CA ALA A 69 -13.17 6.97 0.34
C ALA A 69 -11.66 6.85 0.12
N ILE A 70 -11.00 7.94 -0.29
CA ILE A 70 -9.58 7.94 -0.66
C ILE A 70 -8.87 9.01 0.16
N ALA A 71 -7.86 8.62 0.91
CA ALA A 71 -6.99 9.56 1.61
C ALA A 71 -5.92 10.09 0.65
N ALA A 72 -5.78 11.42 0.60
CA ALA A 72 -4.86 12.10 -0.30
C ALA A 72 -3.92 13.03 0.46
N ARG A 73 -2.67 13.10 0.04
CA ARG A 73 -1.62 13.95 0.62
C ARG A 73 -1.45 15.24 -0.14
N PRO A 74 -1.16 16.35 0.57
CA PRO A 74 -0.83 17.61 -0.10
C PRO A 74 0.49 17.52 -0.88
N ARG A 75 0.57 18.31 -1.95
CA ARG A 75 1.78 18.41 -2.79
C ARG A 75 2.94 19.02 -1.98
N GLY A 76 4.10 18.39 -2.03
CA GLY A 76 5.32 18.88 -1.35
C GLY A 76 5.47 18.43 0.11
N SER A 77 4.51 17.74 0.71
CA SER A 77 4.55 17.28 2.11
C SER A 77 5.61 16.21 2.41
N ALA A 78 6.18 15.58 1.41
CA ALA A 78 7.10 14.43 1.57
C ALA A 78 8.40 14.72 2.33
N ARG A 79 8.72 15.99 2.67
CA ARG A 79 10.00 16.39 3.27
C ARG A 79 9.89 17.07 4.64
N GLN A 80 8.71 17.39 5.10
CA GLN A 80 8.52 18.16 6.34
C GLN A 80 7.60 17.38 7.26
N GLY A 81 8.11 16.73 8.24
CA GLY A 81 7.46 15.81 9.19
C GLY A 81 6.17 16.26 9.92
N GLY A 82 5.40 17.18 9.38
CA GLY A 82 4.09 17.63 9.82
C GLY A 82 3.11 17.58 8.64
N GLU A 83 2.48 16.45 8.41
CA GLU A 83 1.53 16.26 7.32
C GLU A 83 0.13 16.62 7.80
N THR A 84 -0.12 17.90 7.90
CA THR A 84 -1.43 18.51 8.09
C THR A 84 -2.02 18.84 6.73
N ASN A 85 -3.35 18.95 6.63
CA ASN A 85 -4.08 19.27 5.41
C ASN A 85 -4.19 18.14 4.37
N ASN A 86 -4.34 16.90 4.83
CA ASN A 86 -4.80 15.83 3.97
C ASN A 86 -6.22 16.10 3.47
N GLN A 87 -6.54 15.58 2.31
CA GLN A 87 -7.90 15.58 1.76
C GLN A 87 -8.47 14.17 1.80
N LEU A 88 -9.76 14.06 2.05
CA LEU A 88 -10.53 12.85 1.81
C LEU A 88 -11.34 13.06 0.53
N ILE A 89 -11.04 12.27 -0.49
CA ILE A 89 -11.74 12.29 -1.78
C ILE A 89 -12.83 11.22 -1.68
N LEU A 90 -14.08 11.64 -1.88
CA LEU A 90 -15.23 10.74 -1.88
C LEU A 90 -15.79 10.63 -3.29
N ILE A 91 -15.95 9.41 -3.78
CA ILE A 91 -16.50 9.11 -5.10
C ILE A 91 -17.70 8.18 -4.89
N ASP A 92 -18.86 8.66 -5.27
CA ASP A 92 -20.08 7.84 -5.25
C ASP A 92 -19.93 6.61 -6.14
N ARG A 93 -20.23 5.42 -5.62
CA ARG A 93 -19.99 4.14 -6.31
C ARG A 93 -20.94 3.87 -7.47
N GLU A 94 -22.15 4.44 -7.44
CA GLU A 94 -23.15 4.25 -8.48
C GLU A 94 -22.95 5.24 -9.65
N THR A 95 -22.76 6.50 -9.33
CA THR A 95 -22.65 7.58 -10.34
C THR A 95 -21.24 7.88 -10.79
N LEU A 96 -20.24 7.42 -10.02
CA LEU A 96 -18.81 7.71 -10.19
C LEU A 96 -18.51 9.23 -10.18
N MET A 97 -19.28 9.99 -9.43
CA MET A 97 -19.08 11.43 -9.25
C MET A 97 -18.40 11.73 -7.92
N LEU A 98 -17.61 12.79 -7.92
CA LEU A 98 -17.06 13.34 -6.68
C LEU A 98 -18.19 13.91 -5.84
N THR A 99 -18.17 13.63 -4.52
CA THR A 99 -19.07 14.25 -3.56
C THR A 99 -18.33 15.32 -2.74
N ASN A 100 -19.07 16.25 -2.14
CA ASN A 100 -18.51 17.34 -1.34
C ASN A 100 -18.79 17.16 0.17
N ASP A 101 -19.01 15.91 0.61
CA ASP A 101 -19.43 15.64 1.99
C ASP A 101 -18.25 15.65 2.98
N ALA A 102 -17.01 15.57 2.49
CA ALA A 102 -15.81 15.59 3.31
C ALA A 102 -15.55 16.99 3.90
N GLN A 103 -14.90 17.03 5.06
CA GLN A 103 -14.40 18.30 5.60
C GLN A 103 -13.24 18.84 4.75
N GLU A 104 -12.92 20.13 4.90
CA GLU A 104 -11.94 20.82 4.08
C GLU A 104 -10.50 20.26 4.23
N SER A 105 -10.13 19.80 5.44
CA SER A 105 -8.82 19.19 5.69
C SER A 105 -8.83 18.22 6.87
N TYR A 106 -7.85 17.30 6.87
CA TYR A 106 -7.64 16.26 7.88
C TYR A 106 -6.20 16.18 8.33
N GLU A 107 -5.96 15.64 9.52
CA GLU A 107 -4.62 15.38 10.07
C GLU A 107 -4.27 13.87 9.96
N LEU A 108 -4.16 13.36 8.74
CA LEU A 108 -3.95 11.94 8.48
C LEU A 108 -2.47 11.54 8.25
N GLY A 109 -1.57 12.50 8.34
CA GLY A 109 -0.14 12.23 8.12
C GLY A 109 0.13 11.64 6.73
N HIS A 110 0.88 10.54 6.66
CA HIS A 110 1.11 9.84 5.39
C HIS A 110 -0.13 9.07 4.90
N ALA A 111 -1.04 8.69 5.81
CA ALA A 111 -2.25 7.94 5.50
C ALA A 111 -1.98 6.65 4.67
N ASN A 112 -0.95 5.89 5.03
CA ASN A 112 -0.53 4.71 4.27
C ASN A 112 -1.57 3.59 4.25
N GLY A 113 -2.43 3.49 5.25
CA GLY A 113 -3.47 2.49 5.31
C GLY A 113 -4.79 3.06 5.80
N MET A 114 -5.87 2.65 5.17
CA MET A 114 -7.23 3.01 5.56
C MET A 114 -8.17 1.82 5.40
N THR A 115 -9.07 1.64 6.35
CA THR A 115 -10.10 0.61 6.29
C THR A 115 -11.44 1.15 6.79
N TYR A 116 -12.53 0.55 6.32
CA TYR A 116 -13.87 0.83 6.83
C TYR A 116 -14.25 -0.16 7.92
N ASP A 117 -14.37 0.31 9.15
CA ASP A 117 -14.96 -0.43 10.27
C ASP A 117 -16.49 -0.39 10.16
N LYS A 118 -17.04 -1.40 9.51
CA LYS A 118 -18.47 -1.53 9.28
C LYS A 118 -19.29 -1.61 10.59
N LYS A 119 -18.71 -2.24 11.63
CA LYS A 119 -19.39 -2.42 12.92
C LYS A 119 -19.64 -1.09 13.64
N ARG A 120 -18.67 -0.15 13.50
CA ARG A 120 -18.73 1.17 14.16
C ARG A 120 -19.04 2.31 13.21
N ASN A 121 -19.19 2.01 11.93
CA ASN A 121 -19.42 2.98 10.86
C ASN A 121 -18.34 4.08 10.83
N ARG A 122 -17.07 3.67 10.77
CA ARG A 122 -15.91 4.56 10.81
C ARG A 122 -14.89 4.21 9.76
N LEU A 123 -14.22 5.21 9.23
CA LEU A 123 -12.94 5.03 8.56
C LEU A 123 -11.82 5.08 9.62
N ILE A 124 -10.92 4.12 9.55
CA ILE A 124 -9.73 4.05 10.40
C ILE A 124 -8.52 4.25 9.51
N VAL A 125 -7.69 5.25 9.83
CA VAL A 125 -6.51 5.61 9.05
C VAL A 125 -5.26 5.49 9.90
N VAL A 126 -4.22 4.85 9.36
CA VAL A 126 -2.91 4.67 9.99
C VAL A 126 -1.79 5.27 9.15
N GLY A 127 -0.57 5.28 9.69
CA GLY A 127 0.58 5.90 9.04
C GLY A 127 0.84 7.31 9.53
N ILE A 128 0.13 7.76 10.55
CA ILE A 128 0.27 9.07 11.17
C ILE A 128 1.43 9.02 12.18
N ARG A 129 2.34 9.99 12.09
CA ARG A 129 3.49 10.08 13.00
C ARG A 129 3.11 10.79 14.29
N ASP A 130 3.61 10.28 15.42
CA ASP A 130 3.58 10.99 16.69
C ASP A 130 4.64 12.12 16.72
N LYS A 131 4.73 12.82 17.85
CA LYS A 131 5.73 13.89 18.08
C LYS A 131 7.19 13.41 17.95
N ASP A 132 7.46 12.12 18.10
CA ASP A 132 8.78 11.51 18.01
C ASP A 132 9.06 10.97 16.59
N GLY A 133 8.13 11.18 15.65
CA GLY A 133 8.22 10.75 14.26
C GLY A 133 7.89 9.27 14.03
N ILE A 134 7.33 8.58 15.03
CA ILE A 134 6.92 7.17 14.97
C ILE A 134 5.46 7.10 14.51
N LYS A 135 5.15 6.17 13.60
CA LYS A 135 3.79 6.00 13.05
C LYS A 135 2.87 5.28 14.04
N LYS A 136 2.59 5.89 15.17
CA LYS A 136 1.76 5.31 16.25
C LYS A 136 0.34 5.86 16.34
N MET A 137 0.04 6.91 15.59
CA MET A 137 -1.28 7.54 15.65
C MET A 137 -2.27 6.86 14.71
N VAL A 138 -3.52 6.76 15.17
CA VAL A 138 -4.66 6.25 14.42
C VAL A 138 -5.71 7.35 14.37
N ALA A 139 -6.07 7.79 13.17
CA ALA A 139 -7.21 8.66 12.97
C ALA A 139 -8.49 7.85 12.80
N ARG A 140 -9.57 8.36 13.35
CA ARG A 140 -10.92 7.84 13.21
C ARG A 140 -11.80 8.90 12.59
N ILE A 141 -12.51 8.54 11.54
CA ILE A 141 -13.41 9.45 10.81
C ILE A 141 -14.79 8.80 10.82
N ASP A 142 -15.77 9.50 11.35
CA ASP A 142 -17.17 9.05 11.27
C ASP A 142 -17.58 8.94 9.80
N ALA A 143 -17.98 7.74 9.35
CA ALA A 143 -18.26 7.50 7.93
C ALA A 143 -19.61 8.08 7.45
N ARG A 144 -20.41 8.62 8.33
CA ARG A 144 -21.67 9.29 7.98
C ARG A 144 -21.49 10.79 7.80
N THR A 145 -20.69 11.41 8.67
CA THR A 145 -20.50 12.86 8.69
C THR A 145 -19.17 13.28 8.08
N PHE A 146 -18.28 12.32 7.83
CA PHE A 146 -16.91 12.51 7.37
C PHE A 146 -16.10 13.49 8.24
N ARG A 147 -16.38 13.51 9.54
CA ARG A 147 -15.65 14.32 10.51
C ARG A 147 -14.66 13.49 11.27
N GLU A 148 -13.45 14.04 11.42
CA GLU A 148 -12.39 13.44 12.22
C GLU A 148 -12.78 13.46 13.71
N GLU A 149 -12.62 12.30 14.37
CA GLU A 149 -12.71 12.14 15.81
C GLU A 149 -11.32 12.31 16.46
N PRO A 150 -11.24 12.43 17.80
CA PRO A 150 -9.95 12.45 18.48
C PRO A 150 -9.09 11.22 18.11
N GLN A 151 -7.84 11.47 17.73
CA GLN A 151 -6.90 10.41 17.37
C GLN A 151 -6.57 9.53 18.56
N LEU A 152 -6.27 8.25 18.28
CA LEU A 152 -5.75 7.30 19.26
C LEU A 152 -4.26 7.09 19.06
N MET A 153 -3.56 6.74 20.13
CA MET A 153 -2.16 6.35 20.07
C MET A 153 -2.04 4.84 20.35
N LEU A 154 -1.29 4.15 19.50
CA LEU A 154 -0.91 2.74 19.70
C LEU A 154 0.32 2.68 20.61
N ASP A 155 0.25 1.96 21.74
CA ASP A 155 1.28 2.05 22.77
C ASP A 155 2.65 1.52 22.33
N ASP A 156 2.72 0.40 21.61
CA ASP A 156 3.98 -0.32 21.40
C ASP A 156 4.43 -0.51 19.94
N PHE A 157 3.68 -0.05 18.94
CA PHE A 157 4.03 -0.33 17.56
C PHE A 157 3.53 0.74 16.59
N GLY A 158 4.32 0.98 15.54
CA GLY A 158 3.88 1.80 14.42
C GLY A 158 3.05 1.00 13.44
N ALA A 159 2.01 1.59 12.87
CA ALA A 159 1.19 0.99 11.83
C ALA A 159 1.39 1.70 10.49
N SER A 160 1.53 0.94 9.41
CA SER A 160 1.66 1.46 8.04
C SER A 160 0.75 0.75 7.04
N GLY A 161 -0.23 0.03 7.51
CA GLY A 161 -1.33 -0.60 6.80
C GLY A 161 -2.30 -1.14 7.83
N ILE A 162 -3.59 -1.15 7.53
CA ILE A 162 -4.65 -1.62 8.43
C ILE A 162 -5.81 -2.21 7.64
N ALA A 163 -6.37 -3.29 8.14
CA ALA A 163 -7.64 -3.82 7.66
C ALA A 163 -8.56 -4.18 8.83
N SER A 164 -9.85 -3.95 8.67
CA SER A 164 -10.87 -4.37 9.64
C SER A 164 -11.18 -5.86 9.50
N LEU A 165 -11.46 -6.51 10.62
CA LEU A 165 -11.86 -7.91 10.70
C LEU A 165 -13.38 -8.04 10.88
N PRO A 166 -13.99 -9.14 10.43
CA PRO A 166 -15.45 -9.36 10.58
C PRO A 166 -15.95 -9.38 12.04
N ASP A 167 -15.09 -9.77 12.98
CA ASP A 167 -15.38 -9.78 14.41
C ASP A 167 -15.31 -8.39 15.06
N GLY A 168 -14.82 -7.39 14.35
CA GLY A 168 -14.67 -6.00 14.77
C GLY A 168 -13.30 -5.64 15.29
N GLY A 169 -12.33 -6.56 15.24
CA GLY A 169 -10.92 -6.29 15.47
C GLY A 169 -10.23 -5.78 14.19
N TYR A 170 -8.90 -5.75 14.23
CA TYR A 170 -8.10 -5.24 13.13
C TYR A 170 -6.86 -6.10 12.91
N VAL A 171 -6.34 -6.08 11.70
CA VAL A 171 -4.97 -6.49 11.41
C VAL A 171 -4.20 -5.26 10.97
N ILE A 172 -3.00 -5.09 11.54
CA ILE A 172 -2.09 -3.99 11.17
C ILE A 172 -0.77 -4.54 10.65
N ARG A 173 -0.19 -3.78 9.73
CA ARG A 173 1.18 -4.03 9.27
C ARG A 173 2.16 -3.11 9.98
N SER A 174 3.22 -3.70 10.57
CA SER A 174 4.31 -2.99 11.21
C SER A 174 5.65 -3.69 10.91
N ALA A 175 6.61 -2.95 10.34
CA ALA A 175 8.02 -3.36 10.21
C ALA A 175 8.28 -4.82 9.78
N GLY A 176 7.58 -5.32 8.76
CA GLY A 176 7.81 -6.66 8.19
C GLY A 176 6.98 -7.78 8.82
N LYS A 177 6.06 -7.45 9.73
CA LYS A 177 5.07 -8.38 10.27
C LYS A 177 3.68 -7.76 10.30
N MET A 178 2.68 -8.60 10.38
CA MET A 178 1.29 -8.21 10.67
C MET A 178 0.92 -8.68 12.06
N SER A 179 0.18 -7.87 12.80
CA SER A 179 -0.32 -8.18 14.14
C SER A 179 -1.82 -8.02 14.17
N PHE A 180 -2.51 -8.97 14.80
CA PHE A 180 -3.94 -8.93 14.98
C PHE A 180 -4.28 -8.22 16.30
N LEU A 181 -5.25 -7.34 16.25
CA LEU A 181 -5.71 -6.53 17.36
C LEU A 181 -7.19 -6.79 17.61
N ASP A 182 -7.60 -6.63 18.84
CA ASP A 182 -9.01 -6.59 19.17
C ASP A 182 -9.66 -5.26 18.77
N GLU A 183 -10.91 -5.09 19.16
CA GLU A 183 -11.71 -3.91 18.84
C GLU A 183 -11.23 -2.61 19.53
N ASP A 184 -10.44 -2.72 20.59
CA ASP A 184 -9.85 -1.60 21.34
C ASP A 184 -8.40 -1.35 20.95
N PHE A 185 -7.95 -1.94 19.83
CA PHE A 185 -6.57 -1.88 19.32
C PHE A 185 -5.52 -2.54 20.23
N VAL A 186 -5.93 -3.48 21.09
CA VAL A 186 -5.03 -4.26 21.94
C VAL A 186 -4.55 -5.50 21.18
N PRO A 187 -3.23 -5.82 21.18
CA PRO A 187 -2.71 -7.01 20.52
C PRO A 187 -3.29 -8.31 21.08
N THR A 188 -3.80 -9.17 20.20
CA THR A 188 -4.29 -10.51 20.55
C THR A 188 -3.18 -11.53 20.79
N GLY A 189 -1.94 -11.20 20.40
CA GLY A 189 -0.81 -12.10 20.37
C GLY A 189 -0.63 -12.86 19.05
N GLU A 190 -1.62 -12.85 18.18
CA GLU A 190 -1.55 -13.47 16.86
C GLU A 190 -0.74 -12.60 15.89
N THR A 191 0.16 -13.23 15.09
CA THR A 191 1.00 -12.53 14.13
C THR A 191 1.25 -13.35 12.88
N LEU A 192 1.42 -12.68 11.72
CA LEU A 192 1.93 -13.26 10.48
C LEU A 192 3.27 -12.60 10.15
N ASN A 193 4.30 -13.43 9.95
CA ASN A 193 5.66 -12.98 9.62
C ASN A 193 5.87 -13.08 8.11
N PHE A 194 5.53 -12.03 7.41
CA PHE A 194 5.79 -11.85 5.97
C PHE A 194 5.98 -10.35 5.71
N CYS A 195 6.31 -9.99 4.47
CA CYS A 195 6.56 -8.63 4.00
C CYS A 195 7.91 -7.99 4.37
N SER A 196 8.88 -8.78 4.85
CA SER A 196 10.24 -8.27 5.03
C SER A 196 10.85 -7.85 3.69
N GLY A 197 11.33 -6.62 3.62
CA GLY A 197 11.94 -6.06 2.40
C GLY A 197 10.95 -5.63 1.31
N LEU A 198 9.64 -5.80 1.51
CA LEU A 198 8.60 -5.29 0.61
C LEU A 198 8.28 -3.82 0.92
N THR A 199 7.89 -3.08 -0.12
CA THR A 199 7.34 -1.73 0.01
C THR A 199 5.81 -1.83 -0.01
N VAL A 200 5.26 -2.44 1.06
CA VAL A 200 3.81 -2.58 1.21
C VAL A 200 3.21 -1.20 1.46
N GLN A 201 2.29 -0.81 0.61
CA GLN A 201 1.58 0.46 0.67
C GLN A 201 0.38 0.37 1.62
N ASP A 202 -0.45 -0.66 1.44
CA ASP A 202 -1.64 -0.89 2.27
C ASP A 202 -1.94 -2.38 2.39
N ILE A 203 -2.91 -2.73 3.26
CA ILE A 203 -3.41 -4.09 3.43
C ILE A 203 -4.94 -4.13 3.48
N ALA A 204 -5.52 -5.24 3.04
CA ALA A 204 -6.94 -5.54 3.18
C ALA A 204 -7.15 -6.95 3.77
N TYR A 205 -8.36 -7.23 4.24
CA TYR A 205 -8.71 -8.55 4.78
C TYR A 205 -10.06 -9.00 4.26
N THR A 206 -10.10 -10.22 3.73
CA THR A 206 -11.36 -10.91 3.39
C THR A 206 -11.15 -12.41 3.42
N ASN A 207 -12.21 -13.19 3.65
CA ASN A 207 -12.24 -14.66 3.58
C ASN A 207 -11.08 -15.37 4.31
N GLY A 208 -10.70 -14.88 5.50
CA GLY A 208 -9.63 -15.51 6.29
C GLY A 208 -8.22 -15.22 5.80
N ALA A 209 -8.03 -14.31 4.85
CA ALA A 209 -6.73 -13.94 4.31
C ALA A 209 -6.46 -12.43 4.40
N VAL A 210 -5.18 -12.11 4.61
CA VAL A 210 -4.64 -10.74 4.50
C VAL A 210 -4.06 -10.56 3.11
N PHE A 211 -4.41 -9.45 2.48
CA PHE A 211 -3.90 -9.04 1.18
C PHE A 211 -3.00 -7.82 1.34
N LEU A 212 -1.87 -7.79 0.65
CA LEU A 212 -0.92 -6.69 0.71
C LEU A 212 -0.75 -6.05 -0.67
N ALA A 213 -0.98 -4.75 -0.76
CA ALA A 213 -0.59 -3.95 -1.92
C ALA A 213 0.90 -3.65 -1.84
N ASP A 214 1.69 -4.17 -2.75
CA ASP A 214 3.14 -3.99 -2.79
C ASP A 214 3.60 -3.29 -4.07
N TRP A 215 4.46 -2.30 -3.91
CA TRP A 215 5.11 -1.59 -5.01
C TRP A 215 6.64 -1.64 -4.86
N THR A 216 7.15 -2.84 -4.64
CA THR A 216 8.58 -3.02 -4.40
C THR A 216 9.36 -2.95 -5.71
N ARG A 217 10.45 -2.21 -5.66
CA ARG A 217 11.46 -2.21 -6.70
C ARG A 217 12.27 -3.50 -6.60
N ARG A 218 12.15 -4.35 -7.60
CA ARG A 218 12.81 -5.64 -7.65
C ARG A 218 14.13 -5.62 -8.43
N ASP A 219 14.50 -4.47 -8.99
CA ASP A 219 15.81 -4.27 -9.59
C ASP A 219 16.83 -3.76 -8.55
N TRP A 220 18.03 -4.33 -8.59
CA TRP A 220 19.13 -3.98 -7.68
C TRP A 220 19.75 -2.60 -7.96
N SER A 221 19.27 -1.86 -8.92
CA SER A 221 19.97 -0.69 -9.40
C SER A 221 19.24 0.61 -9.10
N LEU A 222 19.35 1.09 -7.87
CA LEU A 222 19.19 2.53 -7.59
C LEU A 222 20.07 3.40 -8.52
N LYS A 223 21.15 2.85 -9.08
CA LYS A 223 22.02 3.55 -10.03
C LYS A 223 21.53 3.44 -11.47
N ILE A 224 21.00 2.30 -11.90
CA ILE A 224 20.41 2.11 -13.23
C ILE A 224 19.09 2.89 -13.37
N ARG A 225 18.39 3.18 -12.27
CA ARG A 225 17.24 4.08 -12.26
C ARG A 225 17.53 5.46 -12.85
N LYS A 226 18.76 5.99 -12.66
CA LYS A 226 19.19 7.23 -13.33
C LYS A 226 19.33 7.09 -14.83
N MET A 227 19.37 5.87 -15.34
CA MET A 227 19.42 5.53 -16.77
C MET A 227 18.03 5.24 -17.37
N GLY A 228 16.95 5.48 -16.62
CA GLY A 228 15.57 5.37 -17.12
C GLY A 228 14.97 3.96 -17.13
N LEU A 229 15.69 2.95 -16.65
CA LEU A 229 15.18 1.58 -16.52
C LEU A 229 14.39 1.49 -15.20
N LYS A 230 13.07 1.58 -15.27
CA LYS A 230 12.16 1.40 -14.13
C LYS A 230 11.57 0.01 -14.19
N ASN A 231 11.78 -0.80 -13.15
CA ASN A 231 11.10 -2.08 -12.95
C ASN A 231 10.43 -2.10 -11.57
N ASN A 232 9.61 -1.11 -11.27
CA ASN A 232 8.67 -1.23 -10.17
C ASN A 232 7.55 -2.17 -10.61
N GLN A 233 7.21 -3.09 -9.74
CA GLN A 233 6.11 -4.03 -9.99
C GLN A 233 5.03 -3.78 -8.97
N ASN A 234 3.80 -3.79 -9.46
CA ASN A 234 2.60 -3.75 -8.66
C ASN A 234 2.21 -5.20 -8.38
N VAL A 235 2.25 -5.61 -7.12
CA VAL A 235 1.97 -6.99 -6.72
C VAL A 235 0.97 -6.99 -5.58
N ILE A 236 0.01 -7.89 -5.65
CA ILE A 236 -0.85 -8.22 -4.53
C ILE A 236 -0.35 -9.55 -3.96
N TYR A 237 -0.04 -9.59 -2.67
CA TYR A 237 0.20 -10.85 -1.95
C TYR A 237 -1.04 -11.25 -1.18
N ARG A 238 -1.35 -12.55 -1.16
CA ARG A 238 -2.37 -13.16 -0.32
C ARG A 238 -1.73 -14.07 0.70
N LEU A 239 -2.07 -13.88 1.97
CA LEU A 239 -1.59 -14.67 3.08
C LEU A 239 -2.78 -15.18 3.88
N CYS A 240 -2.94 -16.50 3.96
CA CYS A 240 -3.95 -17.08 4.80
C CYS A 240 -3.62 -16.87 6.29
N ARG A 241 -4.63 -16.52 7.08
CA ARG A 241 -4.48 -16.29 8.53
C ARG A 241 -4.01 -17.52 9.28
N ASP A 242 -4.35 -18.70 8.82
CA ASP A 242 -3.94 -19.99 9.38
C ASP A 242 -2.49 -20.40 9.04
N GLY A 243 -1.74 -19.56 8.33
CA GLY A 243 -0.34 -19.79 7.97
C GLY A 243 -0.17 -20.66 6.72
N GLY A 244 -1.14 -20.67 5.82
CA GLY A 244 -1.04 -21.35 4.53
C GLY A 244 0.01 -20.80 3.59
N GLU A 245 0.02 -21.27 2.35
CA GLU A 245 0.93 -20.83 1.29
C GLU A 245 0.69 -19.35 0.94
N VAL A 246 1.77 -18.64 0.64
CA VAL A 246 1.72 -17.25 0.18
C VAL A 246 1.56 -17.24 -1.33
N GLU A 247 0.54 -16.58 -1.83
CA GLU A 247 0.30 -16.38 -3.25
C GLU A 247 0.64 -14.95 -3.66
N ALA A 248 1.10 -14.79 -4.90
CA ALA A 248 1.44 -13.50 -5.46
C ALA A 248 0.76 -13.28 -6.81
N PHE A 249 0.23 -12.08 -7.00
CA PHE A 249 -0.53 -11.68 -8.17
C PHE A 249 0.06 -10.42 -8.77
N LEU A 250 0.37 -10.46 -10.06
CA LEU A 250 1.02 -9.38 -10.79
C LEU A 250 -0.01 -8.48 -11.48
N ILE A 251 0.11 -7.17 -11.29
CA ILE A 251 -0.59 -6.14 -12.05
C ILE A 251 0.40 -5.53 -13.05
N ASP A 252 0.20 -5.76 -14.32
CA ASP A 252 1.06 -5.23 -15.39
C ASP A 252 0.65 -3.81 -15.81
N GLU A 253 0.86 -2.86 -14.90
CA GLU A 253 0.62 -1.42 -15.14
C GLU A 253 1.86 -0.61 -14.75
N PRO A 254 2.92 -0.60 -15.58
CA PRO A 254 4.21 -0.04 -15.22
C PRO A 254 4.23 1.49 -15.10
N ARG A 255 3.19 2.19 -15.56
CA ARG A 255 3.04 3.65 -15.44
C ARG A 255 2.25 4.09 -14.22
N LEU A 256 1.77 3.14 -13.44
CA LEU A 256 0.97 3.37 -12.25
C LEU A 256 1.67 2.78 -11.02
N GLU A 257 1.42 3.36 -9.87
CA GLU A 257 1.87 2.91 -8.56
C GLU A 257 0.67 2.38 -7.78
N LEU A 258 0.71 1.12 -7.38
CA LEU A 258 -0.31 0.51 -6.53
C LEU A 258 -0.19 1.09 -5.12
N GLU A 259 -1.22 1.79 -4.68
CA GLU A 259 -1.25 2.45 -3.36
C GLU A 259 -2.09 1.69 -2.34
N SER A 260 -3.21 1.13 -2.78
CA SER A 260 -4.16 0.48 -1.87
C SER A 260 -5.01 -0.56 -2.58
N LEU A 261 -5.60 -1.45 -1.81
CA LEU A 261 -6.64 -2.38 -2.26
C LEU A 261 -7.70 -2.52 -1.16
N ASP A 262 -8.93 -2.80 -1.57
CA ASP A 262 -10.02 -3.16 -0.64
C ASP A 262 -11.05 -4.04 -1.34
N PHE A 263 -11.94 -4.64 -0.58
CA PHE A 263 -12.95 -5.58 -1.06
C PHE A 263 -14.37 -5.12 -0.71
N ALA A 264 -15.26 -5.22 -1.70
CA ALA A 264 -16.70 -5.07 -1.49
C ALA A 264 -17.46 -6.06 -2.37
N ASP A 265 -18.48 -6.71 -1.81
CA ASP A 265 -19.37 -7.62 -2.54
C ASP A 265 -18.62 -8.74 -3.30
N ASP A 266 -17.55 -9.29 -2.69
CA ASP A 266 -16.62 -10.27 -3.27
C ASP A 266 -15.81 -9.76 -4.48
N GLU A 267 -15.80 -8.46 -4.73
CA GLU A 267 -14.98 -7.82 -5.75
C GLU A 267 -13.78 -7.11 -5.11
N CYS A 268 -12.61 -7.27 -5.74
CA CYS A 268 -11.40 -6.55 -5.36
C CYS A 268 -11.25 -5.27 -6.17
N TYR A 269 -11.02 -4.17 -5.48
CA TYR A 269 -10.70 -2.88 -6.08
C TYR A 269 -9.30 -2.44 -5.69
N VAL A 270 -8.59 -1.82 -6.62
CA VAL A 270 -7.24 -1.29 -6.39
C VAL A 270 -7.19 0.20 -6.70
N LEU A 271 -6.51 0.94 -5.85
CA LEU A 271 -6.21 2.35 -6.03
C LEU A 271 -4.79 2.51 -6.56
N MET A 272 -4.62 3.27 -7.62
CA MET A 272 -3.33 3.50 -8.26
C MET A 272 -3.06 4.98 -8.49
N ASN A 273 -1.84 5.42 -8.20
CA ASN A 273 -1.31 6.72 -8.58
C ASN A 273 -0.70 6.69 -9.98
N GLY A 274 -0.97 7.70 -10.77
CA GLY A 274 -0.22 7.92 -11.99
C GLY A 274 1.22 8.39 -11.69
N ILE A 275 2.18 7.90 -12.48
CA ILE A 275 3.59 8.29 -12.41
C ILE A 275 4.08 8.83 -13.76
N GLY A 276 5.10 9.69 -13.73
CA GLY A 276 5.63 10.29 -14.96
C GLY A 276 4.61 11.18 -15.66
N ALA A 277 4.22 10.85 -16.88
CA ALA A 277 3.23 11.61 -17.66
C ALA A 277 1.80 11.56 -17.07
N GLU A 278 1.50 10.55 -16.28
CA GLU A 278 0.20 10.36 -15.63
C GLU A 278 0.18 10.91 -14.18
N GLN A 279 1.22 11.60 -13.72
CA GLN A 279 1.41 11.99 -12.31
C GLN A 279 0.27 12.81 -11.69
N ASP A 280 -0.52 13.52 -12.50
CA ASP A 280 -1.64 14.33 -12.03
C ASP A 280 -2.98 13.54 -11.98
N TRP A 281 -2.94 12.26 -12.34
CA TRP A 281 -4.10 11.38 -12.35
C TRP A 281 -4.03 10.34 -11.24
N PHE A 282 -5.20 9.84 -10.83
CA PHE A 282 -5.35 8.61 -10.05
C PHE A 282 -6.44 7.74 -10.67
N PHE A 283 -6.41 6.46 -10.34
CA PHE A 283 -7.22 5.44 -10.98
C PHE A 283 -7.77 4.49 -9.93
N ILE A 284 -9.02 4.06 -10.11
CA ILE A 284 -9.60 2.92 -9.41
C ILE A 284 -9.87 1.86 -10.47
N TYR A 285 -9.35 0.67 -10.25
CA TYR A 285 -9.64 -0.49 -11.06
C TYR A 285 -10.35 -1.55 -10.24
N ARG A 286 -11.20 -2.33 -10.91
CA ARG A 286 -11.73 -3.59 -10.40
C ARG A 286 -10.88 -4.72 -10.97
N VAL A 287 -10.54 -5.72 -10.14
CA VAL A 287 -9.91 -6.96 -10.60
C VAL A 287 -10.99 -7.84 -11.21
N LYS A 288 -10.89 -8.16 -12.52
CA LYS A 288 -11.93 -8.92 -13.23
C LYS A 288 -12.14 -10.33 -12.69
N ASN A 289 -11.06 -10.97 -12.25
CA ASN A 289 -11.09 -12.36 -11.75
C ASN A 289 -10.89 -12.34 -10.23
N SER A 290 -11.69 -11.55 -9.49
CA SER A 290 -11.57 -11.44 -8.03
C SER A 290 -11.73 -12.78 -7.32
N GLU A 291 -12.51 -13.72 -7.86
CA GLU A 291 -12.62 -15.07 -7.34
C GLU A 291 -11.28 -15.84 -7.32
N THR A 292 -10.33 -15.50 -8.17
CA THR A 292 -8.97 -16.08 -8.14
C THR A 292 -8.17 -15.59 -6.95
N LEU A 293 -8.42 -14.35 -6.51
CA LEU A 293 -7.80 -13.78 -5.30
C LEU A 293 -8.41 -14.36 -4.02
N ILE A 294 -9.72 -14.61 -4.03
CA ILE A 294 -10.50 -14.84 -2.81
C ILE A 294 -10.57 -16.34 -2.44
N LYS A 295 -10.35 -17.24 -3.41
CA LYS A 295 -10.34 -18.70 -3.20
C LYS A 295 -9.13 -19.19 -2.41
#